data_205a9813761c521cc5b54eecaffed2ea
#
_entry.id   205a9813761c521cc5b54eecaffed2ea
#
_cell.length_a   1.000
_cell.length_b   1.000
_cell.length_c   1.000
_cell.angle_alpha   90.00
_cell.angle_beta   90.00
_cell.angle_gamma   90.00
#
_symmetry.space_group_name_H-M   'P 1'
#
loop_
_entity.id
_entity.type
_entity.pdbx_description
1 polymer ?
#
loop_
_entity_poly.entity_id
_entity_poly.type
_entity_poly.pdbx_seq_one_letter_code
_entity_poly.pdbx_strand_id
1 'polypeptide(L)'
;MPHIRQLCWVSLLCLSSSAVAANVRLKVEGLSGELEKNVRAQLSTIQSDEVTPDRRFRARVDDAIREGLKALGYYEPTIKFDLLPPPAKGRQVLIARVTPGQPVLIGGTEVILRGGARTDKDYLALLKTCPAIGTVLNQGDYDNFKKSLTSVSLRKGYFDSEFIKSQLELLWAVIRRFGILI
;
A
#
# COMPACT_ATOMS: atom_id res chain seq x y z
N MET A 1 1.41 -60.66 -58.12
CA MET A 1 0.48 -60.24 -57.05
C MET A 1 1.18 -59.28 -56.13
N PRO A 2 0.97 -57.98 -56.23
CA PRO A 2 1.59 -57.00 -55.33
C PRO A 2 0.60 -56.52 -54.27
N HIS A 3 0.99 -56.61 -53.04
CA HIS A 3 0.24 -56.12 -51.89
C HIS A 3 0.37 -54.61 -51.75
N ILE A 4 -0.73 -53.89 -51.91
CA ILE A 4 -0.86 -52.47 -51.64
C ILE A 4 -0.97 -52.26 -50.13
N ARG A 5 0.09 -51.69 -49.51
CA ARG A 5 0.05 -51.19 -48.10
C ARG A 5 -0.52 -49.79 -48.12
N GLN A 6 -1.76 -49.64 -47.66
CA GLN A 6 -2.36 -48.31 -47.38
C GLN A 6 -1.71 -47.75 -46.12
N LEU A 7 -0.96 -46.62 -46.25
CA LEU A 7 -0.55 -45.77 -45.15
C LEU A 7 -1.71 -44.87 -44.77
N CYS A 8 -2.28 -45.15 -43.59
CA CYS A 8 -3.24 -44.23 -42.96
C CYS A 8 -2.48 -43.05 -42.33
N TRP A 9 -2.55 -41.87 -42.95
CA TRP A 9 -2.07 -40.65 -42.35
C TRP A 9 -3.14 -40.11 -41.38
N VAL A 10 -2.91 -40.32 -40.09
CA VAL A 10 -3.70 -39.68 -39.04
C VAL A 10 -3.12 -38.26 -38.84
N SER A 11 -3.78 -37.28 -39.44
CA SER A 11 -3.48 -35.86 -39.19
C SER A 11 -3.99 -35.50 -37.81
N LEU A 12 -3.08 -35.43 -36.83
CA LEU A 12 -3.34 -34.89 -35.49
C LEU A 12 -3.48 -33.38 -35.57
N LEU A 13 -4.71 -32.88 -35.67
CA LEU A 13 -5.02 -31.44 -35.55
C LEU A 13 -4.76 -31.03 -34.08
N CYS A 14 -3.60 -30.47 -33.79
CA CYS A 14 -3.36 -29.73 -32.54
C CYS A 14 -4.20 -28.44 -32.58
N LEU A 15 -5.36 -28.47 -31.95
CA LEU A 15 -6.11 -27.25 -31.59
C LEU A 15 -5.28 -26.50 -30.55
N SER A 16 -4.41 -25.62 -30.98
CA SER A 16 -3.79 -24.61 -30.12
C SER A 16 -4.88 -23.64 -29.66
N SER A 17 -5.45 -23.90 -28.49
CA SER A 17 -6.27 -22.92 -27.78
C SER A 17 -5.38 -21.75 -27.43
N SER A 18 -5.34 -20.74 -28.30
CA SER A 18 -4.79 -19.43 -27.95
C SER A 18 -5.64 -18.88 -26.80
N ALA A 19 -5.13 -18.98 -25.58
CA ALA A 19 -5.66 -18.24 -24.47
C ALA A 19 -5.58 -16.76 -24.84
N VAL A 20 -6.70 -16.20 -25.30
CA VAL A 20 -6.84 -14.76 -25.46
C VAL A 20 -6.70 -14.18 -24.06
N ALA A 21 -5.53 -13.69 -23.72
CA ALA A 21 -5.32 -12.92 -22.51
C ALA A 21 -6.37 -11.81 -22.52
N ALA A 22 -7.33 -11.90 -21.61
CA ALA A 22 -8.41 -10.94 -21.52
C ALA A 22 -7.76 -9.58 -21.22
N ASN A 23 -7.77 -8.71 -22.23
CA ASN A 23 -7.12 -7.42 -22.20
C ASN A 23 -7.98 -6.48 -21.33
N VAL A 24 -7.86 -6.62 -20.02
CA VAL A 24 -8.60 -5.88 -19.00
C VAL A 24 -7.76 -4.70 -18.52
N ARG A 25 -8.40 -3.57 -18.28
CA ARG A 25 -7.79 -2.37 -17.70
C ARG A 25 -8.32 -2.17 -16.29
N LEU A 26 -7.44 -2.01 -15.32
CA LEU A 26 -7.81 -1.60 -13.97
C LEU A 26 -8.01 -0.08 -13.90
N LYS A 27 -9.12 0.36 -13.28
CA LYS A 27 -9.39 1.75 -12.93
C LYS A 27 -9.77 1.84 -11.46
N VAL A 28 -9.20 2.80 -10.74
CA VAL A 28 -9.58 3.10 -9.35
C VAL A 28 -10.35 4.41 -9.35
N GLU A 29 -11.47 4.44 -8.62
CA GLU A 29 -12.35 5.61 -8.48
C GLU A 29 -12.66 5.86 -6.99
N GLY A 30 -13.01 7.12 -6.66
CA GLY A 30 -13.41 7.51 -5.31
C GLY A 30 -12.28 8.02 -4.43
N LEU A 31 -11.08 8.17 -5.00
CA LEU A 31 -9.92 8.73 -4.32
C LEU A 31 -9.46 10.03 -4.98
N SER A 32 -8.82 10.90 -4.20
CA SER A 32 -8.22 12.14 -4.69
C SER A 32 -7.00 12.54 -3.85
N GLY A 33 -6.17 13.44 -4.38
CA GLY A 33 -5.01 13.99 -3.69
C GLY A 33 -4.00 12.94 -3.26
N GLU A 34 -3.54 13.02 -2.01
CA GLU A 34 -2.51 12.12 -1.46
C GLU A 34 -3.00 10.67 -1.35
N LEU A 35 -4.30 10.44 -1.09
CA LEU A 35 -4.86 9.09 -1.05
C LEU A 35 -4.75 8.40 -2.41
N GLU A 36 -5.13 9.09 -3.48
CA GLU A 36 -5.01 8.56 -4.84
C GLU A 36 -3.55 8.31 -5.21
N LYS A 37 -2.67 9.27 -4.92
CA LYS A 37 -1.24 9.18 -5.22
C LYS A 37 -0.60 7.97 -4.53
N ASN A 38 -0.89 7.78 -3.24
CA ASN A 38 -0.32 6.67 -2.47
C ASN A 38 -0.86 5.32 -2.92
N VAL A 39 -2.17 5.20 -3.15
CA VAL A 39 -2.77 3.98 -3.70
C VAL A 39 -2.23 3.67 -5.09
N ARG A 40 -2.05 4.67 -5.96
CA ARG A 40 -1.46 4.51 -7.28
C ARG A 40 -0.01 4.00 -7.19
N ALA A 41 0.76 4.48 -6.23
CA ALA A 41 2.13 4.00 -5.99
C ALA A 41 2.14 2.51 -5.58
N GLN A 42 1.22 2.07 -4.71
CA GLN A 42 1.09 0.66 -4.35
C GLN A 42 0.68 -0.22 -5.54
N LEU A 43 -0.24 0.27 -6.36
CA LEU A 43 -0.71 -0.44 -7.55
C LEU A 43 0.30 -0.45 -8.70
N SER A 44 1.31 0.40 -8.69
CA SER A 44 2.33 0.47 -9.76
C SER A 44 3.19 -0.78 -9.88
N THR A 45 3.21 -1.62 -8.83
CA THR A 45 3.88 -2.93 -8.85
C THR A 45 3.13 -3.98 -9.68
N ILE A 46 1.86 -3.73 -10.02
CA ILE A 46 1.02 -4.61 -10.83
C ILE A 46 1.21 -4.26 -12.29
N GLN A 47 1.71 -5.21 -13.07
CA GLN A 47 1.91 -4.99 -14.51
C GLN A 47 0.57 -5.04 -15.26
N SER A 48 0.47 -4.31 -16.37
CA SER A 48 -0.78 -4.19 -17.15
C SER A 48 -1.26 -5.48 -17.81
N ASP A 49 -0.36 -6.42 -18.06
CA ASP A 49 -0.63 -7.76 -18.60
C ASP A 49 -1.11 -8.76 -17.56
N GLU A 50 -0.90 -8.47 -16.27
CA GLU A 50 -1.40 -9.27 -15.15
C GLU A 50 -2.87 -8.98 -14.81
N VAL A 51 -3.47 -7.93 -15.40
CA VAL A 51 -4.82 -7.50 -15.05
C VAL A 51 -5.85 -8.49 -15.56
N THR A 52 -6.50 -9.18 -14.63
CA THR A 52 -7.57 -10.14 -14.90
C THR A 52 -8.80 -9.82 -14.06
N PRO A 53 -10.02 -10.22 -14.47
CA PRO A 53 -11.23 -9.96 -13.69
C PRO A 53 -11.50 -11.00 -12.62
N ASP A 54 -10.56 -11.92 -12.37
CA ASP A 54 -10.75 -13.01 -11.44
C ASP A 54 -10.68 -12.60 -9.96
N ARG A 55 -11.07 -13.53 -9.08
CA ARG A 55 -11.12 -13.27 -7.64
C ARG A 55 -9.73 -13.01 -7.01
N ARG A 56 -8.69 -13.70 -7.50
CA ARG A 56 -7.33 -13.58 -6.95
C ARG A 56 -6.76 -12.20 -7.27
N PHE A 57 -6.93 -11.75 -8.50
CA PHE A 57 -6.50 -10.43 -8.90
C PHE A 57 -7.22 -9.32 -8.13
N ARG A 58 -8.56 -9.43 -7.98
CA ARG A 58 -9.35 -8.47 -7.16
C ARG A 58 -8.87 -8.43 -5.71
N ALA A 59 -8.58 -9.57 -5.08
CA ALA A 59 -8.03 -9.61 -3.72
C ALA A 59 -6.67 -8.90 -3.64
N ARG A 60 -5.78 -9.11 -4.60
CA ARG A 60 -4.46 -8.45 -4.67
C ARG A 60 -4.59 -6.93 -4.83
N VAL A 61 -5.55 -6.47 -5.63
CA VAL A 61 -5.86 -5.04 -5.79
C VAL A 61 -6.47 -4.47 -4.51
N ASP A 62 -7.39 -5.19 -3.85
CA ASP A 62 -7.99 -4.81 -2.57
C ASP A 62 -6.91 -4.61 -1.51
N ASP A 63 -6.01 -5.57 -1.35
CA ASP A 63 -4.90 -5.50 -0.39
C ASP A 63 -3.98 -4.30 -0.69
N ALA A 64 -3.61 -4.07 -1.94
CA ALA A 64 -2.76 -2.94 -2.34
C ALA A 64 -3.44 -1.58 -2.05
N ILE A 65 -4.75 -1.47 -2.31
CA ILE A 65 -5.51 -0.26 -1.99
C ILE A 65 -5.56 -0.05 -0.47
N ARG A 66 -5.84 -1.10 0.31
CA ARG A 66 -5.87 -1.02 1.78
C ARG A 66 -4.53 -0.60 2.37
N GLU A 67 -3.44 -1.18 1.92
CA GLU A 67 -2.09 -0.80 2.40
C GLU A 67 -1.77 0.66 2.04
N GLY A 68 -2.12 1.12 0.83
CA GLY A 68 -1.97 2.52 0.45
C GLY A 68 -2.77 3.48 1.32
N LEU A 69 -3.99 3.13 1.68
CA LEU A 69 -4.86 3.95 2.51
C LEU A 69 -4.47 3.90 4.00
N LYS A 70 -4.07 2.73 4.49
CA LYS A 70 -3.62 2.50 5.86
C LYS A 70 -2.39 3.34 6.22
N ALA A 71 -1.44 3.49 5.29
CA ALA A 71 -0.28 4.36 5.48
C ALA A 71 -0.66 5.82 5.77
N LEU A 72 -1.82 6.27 5.30
CA LEU A 72 -2.38 7.62 5.49
C LEU A 72 -3.50 7.68 6.55
N GLY A 73 -3.61 6.64 7.39
CA GLY A 73 -4.54 6.62 8.51
C GLY A 73 -5.94 6.08 8.22
N TYR A 74 -6.23 5.59 7.01
CA TYR A 74 -7.53 5.05 6.65
C TYR A 74 -7.51 3.52 6.69
N TYR A 75 -8.10 2.94 7.73
CA TYR A 75 -7.98 1.50 8.04
C TYR A 75 -9.21 0.69 7.67
N GLU A 76 -10.35 1.32 7.45
CA GLU A 76 -11.63 0.67 7.16
C GLU A 76 -12.25 1.17 5.84
N PRO A 77 -11.51 1.09 4.72
CA PRO A 77 -12.07 1.45 3.43
C PRO A 77 -13.09 0.41 2.97
N THR A 78 -14.12 0.88 2.27
CA THR A 78 -15.03 0.01 1.52
C THR A 78 -14.60 0.01 0.06
N ILE A 79 -14.36 -1.18 -0.51
CA ILE A 79 -13.93 -1.37 -1.89
C ILE A 79 -14.94 -2.25 -2.61
N LYS A 80 -15.50 -1.77 -3.72
CA LYS A 80 -16.43 -2.51 -4.57
C LYS A 80 -15.85 -2.65 -5.97
N PHE A 81 -15.96 -3.83 -6.54
CA PHE A 81 -15.46 -4.12 -7.88
C PHE A 81 -16.61 -4.26 -8.88
N ASP A 82 -16.56 -3.48 -9.95
CA ASP A 82 -17.47 -3.54 -11.08
C ASP A 82 -16.70 -3.89 -12.35
N LEU A 83 -17.19 -4.84 -13.11
CA LEU A 83 -16.63 -5.21 -14.40
C LEU A 83 -17.52 -4.67 -15.50
N LEU A 84 -17.02 -3.66 -16.21
CA LEU A 84 -17.74 -3.10 -17.35
C LEU A 84 -17.49 -3.95 -18.60
N PRO A 85 -18.54 -4.17 -19.43
CA PRO A 85 -18.37 -4.83 -20.70
C PRO A 85 -17.43 -4.03 -21.61
N PRO A 86 -16.68 -4.70 -22.50
CA PRO A 86 -15.82 -3.99 -23.45
C PRO A 86 -16.66 -3.10 -24.36
N PRO A 87 -16.23 -1.87 -24.64
CA PRO A 87 -16.83 -1.05 -25.69
C PRO A 87 -16.60 -1.71 -27.07
N ALA A 88 -17.32 -1.28 -28.09
CA ALA A 88 -17.25 -1.84 -29.46
C ALA A 88 -15.82 -1.91 -30.03
N LYS A 89 -14.94 -1.00 -29.58
CA LYS A 89 -13.49 -1.04 -29.81
C LYS A 89 -12.80 -0.67 -28.49
N GLY A 90 -12.21 -1.63 -27.80
CA GLY A 90 -11.49 -1.35 -26.57
C GLY A 90 -11.35 -2.55 -25.64
N ARG A 91 -10.78 -2.27 -24.47
CA ARG A 91 -10.53 -3.26 -23.43
C ARG A 91 -11.67 -3.26 -22.43
N GLN A 92 -11.96 -4.41 -21.86
CA GLN A 92 -12.83 -4.52 -20.69
C GLN A 92 -12.21 -3.72 -19.51
N VAL A 93 -13.04 -3.10 -18.68
CA VAL A 93 -12.56 -2.29 -17.55
C VAL A 93 -13.04 -2.88 -16.24
N LEU A 94 -12.10 -3.23 -15.38
CA LEU A 94 -12.35 -3.55 -13.98
C LEU A 94 -12.24 -2.26 -13.18
N ILE A 95 -13.35 -1.82 -12.57
CA ILE A 95 -13.37 -0.62 -11.73
C ILE A 95 -13.33 -1.03 -10.26
N ALA A 96 -12.37 -0.51 -9.51
CA ALA A 96 -12.36 -0.55 -8.06
C ALA A 96 -12.90 0.78 -7.53
N ARG A 97 -14.14 0.78 -7.00
CA ARG A 97 -14.74 1.95 -6.34
C ARG A 97 -14.38 1.95 -4.87
N VAL A 98 -13.68 2.98 -4.43
CA VAL A 98 -13.13 3.08 -3.09
C VAL A 98 -13.81 4.21 -2.32
N THR A 99 -14.29 3.87 -1.13
CA THR A 99 -14.71 4.84 -0.12
C THR A 99 -13.73 4.72 1.04
N PRO A 100 -12.89 5.73 1.31
CA PRO A 100 -11.81 5.63 2.32
C PRO A 100 -12.27 5.35 3.74
N GLY A 101 -13.48 5.75 4.10
CA GLY A 101 -13.97 5.72 5.47
C GLY A 101 -13.46 6.88 6.31
N GLN A 102 -13.55 6.75 7.63
CA GLN A 102 -13.09 7.77 8.57
C GLN A 102 -11.58 7.63 8.82
N PRO A 103 -10.83 8.72 8.81
CA PRO A 103 -9.41 8.69 9.14
C PRO A 103 -9.22 8.47 10.63
N VAL A 104 -8.14 7.83 10.98
CA VAL A 104 -7.73 7.69 12.35
C VAL A 104 -6.91 8.89 12.77
N LEU A 105 -7.26 9.46 13.92
CA LEU A 105 -6.57 10.62 14.48
C LEU A 105 -5.56 10.20 15.54
N ILE A 106 -4.50 10.99 15.69
CA ILE A 106 -3.52 10.83 16.76
C ILE A 106 -4.17 11.25 18.08
N GLY A 107 -4.34 10.33 19.02
CA GLY A 107 -4.94 10.60 20.33
C GLY A 107 -3.94 10.90 21.42
N GLY A 108 -2.67 10.55 21.24
CA GLY A 108 -1.60 10.81 22.19
C GLY A 108 -0.24 10.61 21.56
N THR A 109 0.73 11.39 22.03
CA THR A 109 2.12 11.30 21.60
C THR A 109 3.00 11.28 22.85
N GLU A 110 3.90 10.32 22.94
CA GLU A 110 4.87 10.24 24.01
C GLU A 110 6.26 10.03 23.41
N VAL A 111 7.19 10.94 23.70
CA VAL A 111 8.60 10.82 23.31
C VAL A 111 9.45 11.01 24.55
N ILE A 112 10.17 9.99 24.94
CA ILE A 112 11.04 10.02 26.12
C ILE A 112 12.49 9.94 25.64
N LEU A 113 13.25 11.00 25.90
CA LEU A 113 14.68 11.08 25.64
C LEU A 113 15.46 10.63 26.89
N ARG A 114 16.53 9.88 26.71
CA ARG A 114 17.44 9.45 27.80
C ARG A 114 18.87 9.89 27.54
N GLY A 115 19.72 9.81 28.57
CA GLY A 115 21.13 10.20 28.46
C GLY A 115 21.32 11.66 28.07
N GLY A 116 22.32 11.93 27.24
CA GLY A 116 22.67 13.28 26.78
C GLY A 116 21.59 13.95 25.92
N ALA A 117 20.72 13.19 25.27
CA ALA A 117 19.63 13.71 24.44
C ALA A 117 18.61 14.53 25.25
N ARG A 118 18.45 14.28 26.56
CA ARG A 118 17.46 14.95 27.43
C ARG A 118 17.62 16.47 27.48
N THR A 119 18.85 16.95 27.44
CA THR A 119 19.19 18.38 27.59
C THR A 119 19.73 19.00 26.30
N ASP A 120 19.90 18.18 25.26
CA ASP A 120 20.43 18.65 23.99
C ASP A 120 19.39 19.48 23.22
N LYS A 121 19.79 20.70 22.83
CA LYS A 121 18.90 21.67 22.17
C LYS A 121 18.32 21.19 20.86
N ASP A 122 19.08 20.38 20.08
CA ASP A 122 18.64 19.92 18.77
C ASP A 122 17.55 18.86 18.92
N TYR A 123 17.68 17.96 19.90
CA TYR A 123 16.61 17.01 20.22
C TYR A 123 15.36 17.71 20.76
N LEU A 124 15.53 18.69 21.65
CA LEU A 124 14.39 19.45 22.16
C LEU A 124 13.67 20.27 21.10
N ALA A 125 14.42 20.79 20.12
CA ALA A 125 13.82 21.47 18.97
C ALA A 125 13.05 20.49 18.08
N LEU A 126 13.60 19.30 17.85
CA LEU A 126 12.96 18.26 17.05
C LEU A 126 11.67 17.72 17.68
N LEU A 127 11.59 17.64 19.03
CA LEU A 127 10.35 17.25 19.71
C LEU A 127 9.15 18.14 19.35
N LYS A 128 9.40 19.41 19.01
CA LYS A 128 8.34 20.36 18.60
C LYS A 128 7.77 20.05 17.21
N THR A 129 8.44 19.23 16.42
CA THR A 129 7.99 18.79 15.09
C THR A 129 7.26 17.45 15.12
N CYS A 130 7.07 16.88 16.31
CA CYS A 130 6.32 15.66 16.48
C CYS A 130 4.87 15.86 16.02
N PRO A 131 4.28 14.88 15.32
CA PRO A 131 2.89 14.96 14.88
C PRO A 131 1.94 15.30 16.03
N ALA A 132 1.07 16.27 15.81
CA ALA A 132 0.19 16.80 16.84
C ALA A 132 -1.00 15.88 17.13
N ILE A 133 -1.46 15.90 18.39
CA ILE A 133 -2.70 15.23 18.81
C ILE A 133 -3.88 15.84 18.01
N GLY A 134 -4.80 14.99 17.56
CA GLY A 134 -5.96 15.38 16.77
C GLY A 134 -5.72 15.45 15.26
N THR A 135 -4.48 15.34 14.80
CA THR A 135 -4.17 15.25 13.36
C THR A 135 -4.39 13.82 12.84
N VAL A 136 -4.60 13.68 11.53
CA VAL A 136 -4.73 12.37 10.89
C VAL A 136 -3.41 11.61 11.01
N LEU A 137 -3.49 10.34 11.37
CA LEU A 137 -2.32 9.49 11.44
C LEU A 137 -1.71 9.29 10.05
N ASN A 138 -0.42 9.61 9.91
CA ASN A 138 0.39 9.36 8.73
C ASN A 138 1.63 8.56 9.14
N GLN A 139 1.78 7.36 8.63
CA GLN A 139 2.94 6.51 8.94
C GLN A 139 4.24 7.12 8.41
N GLY A 140 4.18 7.83 7.29
CA GLY A 140 5.32 8.54 6.73
C GLY A 140 5.86 9.63 7.66
N ASP A 141 4.99 10.37 8.35
CA ASP A 141 5.40 11.40 9.32
C ASP A 141 6.07 10.77 10.53
N TYR A 142 5.56 9.63 11.00
CA TYR A 142 6.20 8.85 12.06
C TYR A 142 7.61 8.40 11.68
N ASP A 143 7.76 7.81 10.51
CA ASP A 143 9.05 7.33 10.03
C ASP A 143 10.04 8.49 9.78
N ASN A 144 9.56 9.60 9.26
CA ASN A 144 10.38 10.81 9.04
C ASN A 144 10.84 11.39 10.37
N PHE A 145 9.98 11.44 11.38
CA PHE A 145 10.35 11.88 12.71
C PHE A 145 11.46 10.98 13.31
N LYS A 146 11.32 9.66 13.23
CA LYS A 146 12.36 8.71 13.65
C LYS A 146 13.68 8.90 12.91
N LYS A 147 13.63 9.03 11.58
CA LYS A 147 14.83 9.31 10.77
C LYS A 147 15.51 10.62 11.18
N SER A 148 14.72 11.62 11.52
CA SER A 148 15.26 12.92 12.00
C SER A 148 15.97 12.79 13.34
N LEU A 149 15.43 11.99 14.28
CA LEU A 149 16.09 11.66 15.54
C LEU A 149 17.43 10.96 15.31
N THR A 150 17.45 9.92 14.46
CA THR A 150 18.68 9.22 14.07
C THR A 150 19.70 10.17 13.43
N SER A 151 19.25 11.06 12.55
CA SER A 151 20.12 12.04 11.90
C SER A 151 20.75 13.02 12.89
N VAL A 152 20.01 13.46 13.92
CA VAL A 152 20.56 14.28 14.99
C VAL A 152 21.60 13.49 15.77
N SER A 153 21.33 12.24 16.15
CA SER A 153 22.27 11.35 16.84
C SER A 153 23.61 11.25 16.10
N LEU A 154 23.57 10.96 14.81
CA LEU A 154 24.77 10.79 13.99
C LEU A 154 25.58 12.11 13.88
N ARG A 155 24.91 13.25 13.66
CA ARG A 155 25.59 14.54 13.60
C ARG A 155 26.27 14.95 14.93
N LYS A 156 25.72 14.50 16.05
CA LYS A 156 26.24 14.78 17.40
C LYS A 156 27.30 13.78 17.85
N GLY A 157 27.57 12.73 17.06
CA GLY A 157 28.51 11.68 17.42
C GLY A 157 27.95 10.64 18.41
N TYR A 158 26.63 10.59 18.60
CA TYR A 158 25.97 9.57 19.43
C TYR A 158 25.76 8.30 18.62
N PHE A 159 26.83 7.59 18.31
CA PHE A 159 26.78 6.39 17.43
C PHE A 159 26.12 5.18 18.09
N ASP A 160 26.09 5.14 19.43
CA ASP A 160 25.45 4.07 20.21
C ASP A 160 23.99 4.38 20.58
N SER A 161 23.39 5.40 19.92
CA SER A 161 21.99 5.74 20.16
C SER A 161 21.07 4.68 19.57
N GLU A 162 20.10 4.21 20.35
CA GLU A 162 19.14 3.22 19.94
C GLU A 162 17.71 3.60 20.33
N PHE A 163 16.72 3.08 19.61
CA PHE A 163 15.33 3.16 19.99
C PHE A 163 15.00 1.98 20.92
N ILE A 164 14.91 2.23 22.21
CA ILE A 164 14.55 1.20 23.21
C ILE A 164 13.11 0.71 22.94
N LYS A 165 12.20 1.64 22.61
CA LYS A 165 10.82 1.34 22.25
C LYS A 165 10.35 2.32 21.18
N SER A 166 9.76 1.78 20.13
CA SER A 166 9.22 2.57 19.03
C SER A 166 7.99 1.84 18.48
N GLN A 167 6.81 2.38 18.73
CA GLN A 167 5.55 1.74 18.36
C GLN A 167 4.45 2.73 18.04
N LEU A 168 3.55 2.31 17.15
CA LEU A 168 2.25 2.90 16.92
C LEU A 168 1.20 1.94 17.49
N GLU A 169 0.40 2.39 18.46
CA GLU A 169 -0.67 1.61 19.03
C GLU A 169 -2.02 2.05 18.47
N LEU A 170 -2.79 1.09 17.98
CA LEU A 170 -4.15 1.26 17.51
C LEU A 170 -5.12 0.84 18.60
N LEU A 171 -5.79 1.78 19.22
CA LEU A 171 -6.87 1.49 20.16
C LEU A 171 -8.22 1.57 19.45
N TRP A 172 -9.04 0.54 19.62
CA TRP A 172 -10.28 0.26 18.88
C TRP A 172 -11.42 1.26 19.05
N ALA A 173 -11.24 2.36 19.70
CA ALA A 173 -12.35 3.29 19.88
C ALA A 173 -11.91 4.74 20.01
N VAL A 174 -11.12 5.28 19.14
CA VAL A 174 -10.93 6.76 19.07
C VAL A 174 -9.50 7.27 19.31
N ILE A 175 -8.60 6.57 20.02
CA ILE A 175 -7.33 7.18 20.43
C ILE A 175 -6.14 6.29 20.11
N ARG A 176 -5.21 6.80 19.28
CA ARG A 176 -3.93 6.14 19.00
C ARG A 176 -2.81 6.84 19.76
N ARG A 177 -1.99 6.06 20.41
CA ARG A 177 -0.77 6.53 21.03
C ARG A 177 0.41 6.41 20.09
N PHE A 178 1.12 7.49 19.95
CA PHE A 178 2.41 7.56 19.31
C PHE A 178 3.46 7.56 20.43
N GLY A 179 4.27 6.52 20.50
CA GLY A 179 5.29 6.39 21.55
C GLY A 179 6.68 6.16 20.97
N ILE A 180 7.65 6.97 21.35
CA ILE A 180 9.07 6.75 21.05
C ILE A 180 9.87 6.92 22.34
N LEU A 181 10.65 5.89 22.68
CA LEU A 181 11.62 5.91 23.77
C LEU A 181 13.01 5.74 23.16
N ILE A 182 13.86 6.72 23.34
CA ILE A 182 15.26 6.73 22.89
C ILE A 182 16.18 6.81 24.09
#